data_653ec31d4c539f49d293f439ccbc157e
#
_entry.id   653ec31d4c539f49d293f439ccbc157e
#
_cell.length_a   1.000
_cell.length_b   1.000
_cell.length_c   1.000
_cell.angle_alpha   90.00
_cell.angle_beta   90.00
_cell.angle_gamma   90.00
#
_symmetry.space_group_name_H-M   'P 1'
#
loop_
_entity.id
_entity.type
_entity.pdbx_description
1 polymer ?
#
loop_
_entity_poly.entity_id
_entity_poly.type
_entity_poly.pdbx_seq_one_letter_code
_entity_poly.pdbx_strand_id
1 'polypeptide(L)'
;MVSKWLIMVYGFIELDTIYDSTNSFNNWPFNSGAANSQTVETNAIPPTTNPSLGQTVDHPSFGFDANNSRLGFAISSPNYNGYKVRSLLEMDFLNTPGECQYGGSFPCGTNSGPGMFQFPVPRIRLAFMDISSQNWGNLLIGQYWSLFGWRPYYMYNSLQIVSGPGSPTAWFPQIRYYRIFHFSHGNKAEIAVSAMMPPSESFAFPAFVEGIKWVNTNWMGEDTLGNSAKGPSPLSIGFSDVQTNYNGSFIPSAGAGTQTFNKSTSAYALDLLLPIIPIQNDNPGNTLTLAAEFTYGQGDAWLFPNLTFGLGSYAGTAGASGIPSGGLIPAGNGILQGDEFVPLDLETFYLNLQYYFPDQAKTWISVGFAGDIGTNIQSLANSIGPKTLGGGVSSNGLYKYLAPWSRNTYTFVNLSHDLTPAVRVSLEVGSYNTLYTTGITAADQRAMMSWFYFF
;
A
#
# COMPACT_ATOMS: atom_id res chain seq x y z
N MET A 1 -2.05 -25.47 -36.89
CA MET A 1 -2.34 -24.05 -36.72
C MET A 1 -1.35 -23.51 -35.69
N VAL A 2 -0.35 -22.72 -36.07
CA VAL A 2 0.61 -22.14 -35.14
C VAL A 2 -0.09 -20.94 -34.50
N SER A 3 -0.53 -21.08 -33.25
CA SER A 3 -1.09 -19.95 -32.50
C SER A 3 0.04 -18.98 -32.19
N LYS A 4 -0.05 -17.75 -32.71
CA LYS A 4 0.92 -16.69 -32.42
C LYS A 4 0.61 -16.09 -31.07
N TRP A 5 1.10 -16.68 -30.00
CA TRP A 5 1.15 -16.05 -28.68
C TRP A 5 2.23 -14.98 -28.70
N LEU A 6 1.92 -13.82 -28.14
CA LEU A 6 2.90 -12.77 -27.91
C LEU A 6 3.31 -12.84 -26.44
N ILE A 7 4.61 -13.01 -26.20
CA ILE A 7 5.19 -12.95 -24.86
C ILE A 7 6.16 -11.78 -24.85
N MET A 8 5.98 -10.89 -23.91
CA MET A 8 6.85 -9.75 -23.65
C MET A 8 7.43 -9.89 -22.25
N VAL A 9 8.73 -9.78 -22.13
CA VAL A 9 9.45 -9.66 -20.87
C VAL A 9 9.63 -8.17 -20.62
N TYR A 10 9.37 -7.73 -19.40
CA TYR A 10 9.54 -6.33 -19.00
C TYR A 10 9.93 -6.24 -17.53
N GLY A 11 10.44 -5.12 -17.14
CA GLY A 11 10.78 -4.89 -15.75
C GLY A 11 11.69 -3.68 -15.56
N PHE A 12 12.25 -3.61 -14.38
CA PHE A 12 13.32 -2.67 -14.09
C PHE A 12 14.22 -3.20 -12.98
N ILE A 13 15.47 -2.78 -13.03
CA ILE A 13 16.41 -2.88 -11.92
C ILE A 13 16.38 -1.52 -11.22
N GLU A 14 16.22 -1.52 -9.91
CA GLU A 14 16.20 -0.32 -9.07
C GLU A 14 17.27 -0.42 -7.99
N LEU A 15 17.93 0.70 -7.73
CA LEU A 15 18.80 0.87 -6.56
C LEU A 15 18.41 2.15 -5.85
N ASP A 16 17.97 2.01 -4.62
CA ASP A 16 17.64 3.11 -3.74
C ASP A 16 18.76 3.39 -2.76
N THR A 17 19.01 4.67 -2.53
CA THR A 17 19.82 5.18 -1.43
C THR A 17 18.87 5.95 -0.53
N ILE A 18 18.79 5.57 0.75
CA ILE A 18 17.83 6.10 1.69
C ILE A 18 18.57 6.66 2.90
N TYR A 19 18.22 7.88 3.26
CA TYR A 19 18.66 8.54 4.50
C TYR A 19 17.42 8.97 5.28
N ASP A 20 17.35 8.59 6.55
CA ASP A 20 16.35 9.04 7.51
C ASP A 20 17.03 9.83 8.63
N SER A 21 16.42 10.92 9.06
CA SER A 21 16.93 11.76 10.14
C SER A 21 16.84 11.11 11.51
N THR A 22 16.00 10.08 11.63
CA THR A 22 15.78 9.30 12.85
C THR A 22 15.82 7.81 12.55
N ASN A 23 15.77 6.97 13.58
CA ASN A 23 15.63 5.52 13.43
C ASN A 23 14.14 5.09 13.41
N SER A 24 13.27 5.92 12.84
CA SER A 24 11.82 5.66 12.80
C SER A 24 11.46 4.41 12.02
N PHE A 25 12.18 4.14 10.94
CA PHE A 25 11.86 3.10 9.97
C PHE A 25 12.72 1.84 10.11
N ASN A 26 13.24 1.55 11.31
CA ASN A 26 13.95 0.32 11.68
C ASN A 26 15.06 -0.10 10.71
N ASN A 27 15.78 0.88 10.14
CA ASN A 27 16.92 0.63 9.24
C ASN A 27 16.58 -0.33 8.09
N TRP A 28 15.37 -0.29 7.59
CA TRP A 28 15.12 -1.01 6.37
C TRP A 28 15.98 -0.43 5.23
N PRO A 29 16.68 -1.19 4.44
CA PRO A 29 16.51 -2.60 4.11
C PRO A 29 17.32 -3.59 4.96
N PHE A 30 18.02 -3.15 5.99
CA PHE A 30 19.03 -3.92 6.69
C PHE A 30 18.55 -4.63 7.95
N ASN A 31 17.33 -4.45 8.38
CA ASN A 31 16.81 -5.14 9.55
C ASN A 31 16.25 -6.52 9.19
N SER A 32 17.13 -7.51 9.21
CA SER A 32 16.80 -8.92 8.97
C SER A 32 16.03 -9.59 10.12
N GLY A 33 15.66 -8.85 11.15
CA GLY A 33 15.27 -9.45 12.43
C GLY A 33 13.79 -9.50 12.73
N ALA A 34 12.89 -9.00 11.88
CA ALA A 34 11.49 -9.06 12.24
C ALA A 34 10.61 -9.17 10.99
N ALA A 35 9.56 -9.95 11.12
CA ALA A 35 8.41 -10.01 10.23
C ALA A 35 7.74 -8.64 9.93
N ASN A 36 8.35 -7.58 10.36
CA ASN A 36 7.90 -6.20 10.30
C ASN A 36 8.66 -5.33 9.28
N SER A 37 9.53 -5.89 8.48
CA SER A 37 10.29 -5.15 7.47
C SER A 37 9.42 -4.47 6.40
N GLN A 38 8.16 -4.83 6.33
CA GLN A 38 7.17 -4.19 5.44
C GLN A 38 6.40 -3.06 6.12
N THR A 39 6.56 -2.87 7.43
CA THR A 39 5.81 -1.84 8.19
C THR A 39 6.55 -0.51 8.30
N VAL A 40 7.63 -0.41 7.60
CA VAL A 40 8.70 0.55 7.87
C VAL A 40 8.36 1.98 7.50
N GLU A 41 7.37 2.20 6.65
CA GLU A 41 7.22 3.53 6.05
C GLU A 41 5.93 4.24 6.46
N THR A 42 5.25 3.75 7.47
CA THR A 42 3.92 4.25 7.78
C THR A 42 3.87 5.30 8.88
N ASN A 43 4.88 5.36 9.76
CA ASN A 43 4.85 6.32 10.85
C ASN A 43 6.23 6.66 11.43
N ALA A 44 6.44 7.91 11.78
CA ALA A 44 7.59 8.33 12.57
C ALA A 44 7.43 7.89 14.02
N ILE A 45 8.52 7.48 14.65
CA ILE A 45 8.58 7.04 16.05
C ILE A 45 9.13 8.18 16.91
N PRO A 46 8.51 8.48 18.08
CA PRO A 46 9.07 9.50 18.97
C PRO A 46 10.47 9.16 19.41
N PRO A 47 11.36 10.14 19.55
CA PRO A 47 12.68 9.92 20.09
C PRO A 47 12.57 9.35 21.52
N THR A 48 13.23 8.23 21.75
CA THR A 48 13.21 7.55 23.05
C THR A 48 14.60 7.15 23.47
N THR A 49 14.86 7.31 24.73
CA THR A 49 15.97 6.60 25.36
C THR A 49 15.42 5.33 25.97
N ASN A 50 15.91 4.17 25.54
CA ASN A 50 15.71 2.94 26.27
C ASN A 50 16.89 2.74 27.24
N PRO A 51 16.72 3.05 28.53
CA PRO A 51 17.82 2.97 29.50
C PRO A 51 18.34 1.54 29.68
N SER A 52 17.49 0.54 29.39
CA SER A 52 17.85 -0.87 29.55
C SER A 52 18.69 -1.43 28.40
N LEU A 53 18.66 -0.78 27.23
CA LEU A 53 19.42 -1.22 26.05
C LEU A 53 20.55 -0.27 25.68
N GLY A 54 20.69 0.87 26.35
CA GLY A 54 21.69 1.90 26.03
C GLY A 54 21.51 2.50 24.62
N GLN A 55 20.37 2.26 23.98
CA GLN A 55 20.09 2.74 22.63
C GLN A 55 19.17 3.96 22.70
N THR A 56 19.60 5.02 22.03
CA THR A 56 18.72 6.13 21.65
C THR A 56 18.08 5.75 20.33
N VAL A 57 16.76 5.79 20.26
CA VAL A 57 16.00 5.54 19.00
C VAL A 57 16.09 6.75 18.09
N ASP A 58 16.72 7.81 18.53
CA ASP A 58 16.88 9.06 17.82
C ASP A 58 18.31 9.19 17.25
N HIS A 59 18.57 8.42 16.21
CA HIS A 59 19.79 8.56 15.43
C HIS A 59 19.47 8.42 13.94
N PRO A 60 20.18 9.16 13.07
CA PRO A 60 20.00 9.03 11.65
C PRO A 60 20.38 7.63 11.17
N SER A 61 19.71 7.19 10.12
CA SER A 61 20.00 5.94 9.43
C SER A 61 20.30 6.17 7.96
N PHE A 62 21.10 5.28 7.37
CA PHE A 62 21.45 5.33 5.96
C PHE A 62 21.51 3.91 5.41
N GLY A 63 20.97 3.72 4.20
CA GLY A 63 20.92 2.42 3.58
C GLY A 63 20.85 2.42 2.07
N PHE A 64 21.08 1.22 1.50
CA PHE A 64 20.85 0.92 0.10
C PHE A 64 19.85 -0.22 -0.01
N ASP A 65 18.95 -0.15 -1.01
CA ASP A 65 18.01 -1.21 -1.31
C ASP A 65 17.88 -1.43 -2.82
N ALA A 66 17.80 -2.70 -3.24
CA ALA A 66 17.52 -3.09 -4.62
C ALA A 66 16.29 -4.02 -4.73
N ASN A 67 15.61 -4.28 -3.62
CA ASN A 67 14.57 -5.30 -3.54
C ASN A 67 13.28 -4.92 -4.29
N ASN A 68 13.08 -3.63 -4.60
CA ASN A 68 11.93 -3.19 -5.39
C ASN A 68 12.10 -3.44 -6.90
N SER A 69 13.26 -3.93 -7.33
CA SER A 69 13.45 -4.39 -8.72
C SER A 69 12.34 -5.35 -9.14
N ARG A 70 11.90 -5.26 -10.40
CA ARG A 70 10.75 -6.03 -10.90
C ARG A 70 11.07 -6.80 -12.17
N LEU A 71 10.45 -7.97 -12.27
CA LEU A 71 10.45 -8.80 -13.48
C LEU A 71 9.02 -9.21 -13.78
N GLY A 72 8.60 -9.00 -15.02
CA GLY A 72 7.26 -9.33 -15.46
C GLY A 72 7.22 -10.01 -16.82
N PHE A 73 6.19 -10.81 -17.02
CA PHE A 73 5.85 -11.48 -18.26
C PHE A 73 4.42 -11.11 -18.65
N ALA A 74 4.27 -10.41 -19.78
CA ALA A 74 2.98 -10.13 -20.36
C ALA A 74 2.72 -11.07 -21.52
N ILE A 75 1.62 -11.80 -21.49
CA ILE A 75 1.25 -12.82 -22.47
C ILE A 75 -0.08 -12.43 -23.11
N SER A 76 -0.15 -12.41 -24.42
CA SER A 76 -1.39 -12.16 -25.16
C SER A 76 -1.70 -13.31 -26.10
N SER A 77 -2.98 -13.76 -26.08
CA SER A 77 -3.48 -14.74 -27.04
C SER A 77 -3.83 -14.08 -28.39
N PRO A 78 -3.83 -14.83 -29.49
CA PRO A 78 -4.55 -14.43 -30.68
C PRO A 78 -6.05 -14.27 -30.36
N ASN A 79 -6.74 -13.48 -31.17
CA ASN A 79 -8.22 -13.42 -31.08
C ASN A 79 -8.80 -14.78 -31.55
N TYR A 80 -9.68 -15.34 -30.74
CA TYR A 80 -10.39 -16.59 -31.06
C TYR A 80 -11.89 -16.38 -30.84
N ASN A 81 -12.66 -16.39 -31.90
CA ASN A 81 -14.13 -16.21 -31.89
C ASN A 81 -14.59 -14.96 -31.11
N GLY A 82 -13.88 -13.84 -31.23
CA GLY A 82 -14.22 -12.60 -30.54
C GLY A 82 -13.69 -12.50 -29.09
N TYR A 83 -12.98 -13.53 -28.62
CA TYR A 83 -12.31 -13.52 -27.32
C TYR A 83 -10.82 -13.23 -27.46
N LYS A 84 -10.31 -12.37 -26.61
CA LYS A 84 -8.89 -12.09 -26.45
C LYS A 84 -8.51 -12.27 -24.99
N VAL A 85 -7.45 -13.03 -24.73
CA VAL A 85 -6.95 -13.23 -23.37
C VAL A 85 -5.60 -12.53 -23.24
N ARG A 86 -5.45 -11.76 -22.18
CA ARG A 86 -4.19 -11.20 -21.71
C ARG A 86 -3.89 -11.80 -20.35
N SER A 87 -2.64 -12.11 -20.10
CA SER A 87 -2.16 -12.56 -18.80
C SER A 87 -0.93 -11.77 -18.41
N LEU A 88 -0.73 -11.60 -17.14
CA LEU A 88 0.45 -10.96 -16.61
C LEU A 88 0.91 -11.72 -15.37
N LEU A 89 2.20 -11.98 -15.30
CA LEU A 89 2.89 -12.46 -14.12
C LEU A 89 4.02 -11.47 -13.79
N GLU A 90 3.93 -10.81 -12.65
CA GLU A 90 4.92 -9.83 -12.18
C GLU A 90 5.38 -10.18 -10.77
N MET A 91 6.67 -10.05 -10.53
CA MET A 91 7.28 -10.29 -9.24
C MET A 91 8.23 -9.16 -8.87
N ASP A 92 8.39 -8.94 -7.56
CA ASP A 92 9.45 -8.16 -6.93
C ASP A 92 10.23 -9.02 -5.92
N PHE A 93 11.16 -8.42 -5.19
CA PHE A 93 12.02 -9.10 -4.22
C PHE A 93 11.84 -8.55 -2.80
N LEU A 94 10.70 -7.93 -2.52
CA LEU A 94 10.40 -7.31 -1.23
C LEU A 94 9.93 -8.32 -0.16
N ASN A 95 10.04 -9.62 -0.40
CA ASN A 95 9.63 -10.63 0.55
C ASN A 95 10.78 -11.10 1.43
N THR A 96 10.48 -11.39 2.69
CA THR A 96 11.41 -12.09 3.59
C THR A 96 11.24 -13.61 3.45
N PRO A 97 12.30 -14.40 3.56
CA PRO A 97 12.18 -15.86 3.54
C PRO A 97 11.20 -16.34 4.61
N GLY A 98 10.14 -17.05 4.20
CA GLY A 98 9.09 -17.55 5.11
C GLY A 98 9.60 -18.55 6.16
N GLU A 99 10.76 -19.13 5.95
CA GLU A 99 11.42 -20.04 6.89
C GLU A 99 11.88 -19.35 8.18
N CYS A 100 11.96 -18.03 8.19
CA CYS A 100 12.23 -17.27 9.39
C CYS A 100 11.01 -17.10 10.30
N GLN A 101 9.82 -17.47 9.84
CA GLN A 101 8.58 -17.35 10.63
C GLN A 101 8.28 -18.57 11.51
N TYR A 102 8.85 -19.72 11.21
CA TYR A 102 8.63 -20.94 12.02
C TYR A 102 9.95 -21.27 12.72
N GLY A 103 9.98 -21.16 14.04
CA GLY A 103 11.07 -21.51 14.97
C GLY A 103 11.87 -22.78 14.73
N GLY A 104 12.17 -23.09 13.49
CA GLY A 104 13.06 -24.14 13.04
C GLY A 104 14.51 -23.70 13.15
N SER A 105 15.37 -24.63 13.57
CA SER A 105 16.78 -24.47 13.90
C SER A 105 17.70 -24.11 12.72
N PHE A 106 17.20 -23.49 11.67
CA PHE A 106 18.06 -22.85 10.68
C PHE A 106 18.35 -21.42 11.13
N PRO A 107 19.60 -20.97 11.04
CA PRO A 107 20.00 -19.65 11.45
C PRO A 107 19.55 -18.60 10.40
N CYS A 108 18.26 -18.37 10.27
CA CYS A 108 17.79 -17.05 9.93
C CYS A 108 18.14 -16.21 11.14
N GLY A 109 19.41 -15.83 11.23
CA GLY A 109 19.97 -15.35 12.45
C GLY A 109 19.24 -14.12 12.93
N THR A 110 18.70 -14.21 14.12
CA THR A 110 18.49 -13.08 15.02
C THR A 110 19.80 -12.35 15.31
N ASN A 111 20.85 -12.67 14.60
CA ASN A 111 22.15 -12.07 14.70
C ASN A 111 22.39 -11.18 13.49
N SER A 112 22.08 -9.92 13.66
CA SER A 112 22.66 -8.78 12.99
C SER A 112 24.21 -8.79 13.11
N GLY A 113 24.83 -9.84 12.62
CA GLY A 113 26.28 -9.87 12.49
C GLY A 113 26.69 -9.05 11.27
N PRO A 114 27.77 -8.26 11.33
CA PRO A 114 28.33 -7.61 10.15
C PRO A 114 28.67 -8.68 9.11
N GLY A 115 28.10 -8.56 7.91
CA GLY A 115 28.33 -9.48 6.78
C GLY A 115 27.19 -10.43 6.45
N MET A 116 26.00 -10.31 7.03
CA MET A 116 24.84 -11.07 6.58
C MET A 116 24.36 -10.54 5.22
N PHE A 117 24.39 -11.40 4.24
CA PHE A 117 23.81 -11.11 2.93
C PHE A 117 22.28 -11.09 3.07
N GLN A 118 21.63 -10.06 2.51
CA GLN A 118 20.21 -10.09 2.31
C GLN A 118 19.92 -11.10 1.20
N PHE A 119 19.02 -12.03 1.47
CA PHE A 119 18.51 -12.97 0.46
C PHE A 119 17.08 -12.55 0.11
N PRO A 120 16.88 -11.60 -0.82
CA PRO A 120 15.55 -11.20 -1.25
C PRO A 120 14.86 -12.41 -1.88
N VAL A 121 13.64 -12.71 -1.44
CA VAL A 121 12.82 -13.79 -2.00
C VAL A 121 11.83 -13.19 -3.00
N PRO A 122 11.71 -13.78 -4.19
CA PRO A 122 10.71 -13.34 -5.16
C PRO A 122 9.30 -13.39 -4.56
N ARG A 123 8.56 -12.30 -4.71
CA ARG A 123 7.17 -12.18 -4.30
C ARG A 123 6.31 -11.94 -5.52
N ILE A 124 5.24 -12.73 -5.70
CA ILE A 124 4.27 -12.50 -6.76
C ILE A 124 3.46 -11.24 -6.40
N ARG A 125 3.57 -10.23 -7.23
CA ARG A 125 2.76 -9.01 -7.16
C ARG A 125 1.46 -9.17 -7.91
N LEU A 126 1.56 -9.48 -9.20
CA LEU A 126 0.44 -9.65 -10.10
C LEU A 126 0.53 -11.03 -10.76
N ALA A 127 -0.60 -11.74 -10.78
CA ALA A 127 -0.74 -13.01 -11.46
C ALA A 127 -2.20 -13.18 -11.88
N PHE A 128 -2.53 -12.75 -13.10
CA PHE A 128 -3.92 -12.73 -13.54
C PHE A 128 -4.06 -13.03 -15.03
N MET A 129 -5.28 -13.40 -15.43
CA MET A 129 -5.75 -13.37 -16.80
C MET A 129 -6.94 -12.43 -16.94
N ASP A 130 -6.98 -11.73 -18.06
CA ASP A 130 -8.06 -10.81 -18.42
C ASP A 130 -8.66 -11.28 -19.77
N ILE A 131 -9.91 -11.72 -19.73
CA ILE A 131 -10.65 -12.25 -20.85
C ILE A 131 -11.56 -11.16 -21.39
N SER A 132 -11.26 -10.63 -22.55
CA SER A 132 -12.00 -9.56 -23.21
C SER A 132 -12.94 -10.12 -24.27
N SER A 133 -14.17 -9.59 -24.30
CA SER A 133 -15.16 -9.85 -25.34
C SER A 133 -15.89 -8.57 -25.72
N GLN A 134 -16.10 -8.35 -27.02
CA GLN A 134 -16.87 -7.19 -27.50
C GLN A 134 -18.33 -7.21 -27.06
N ASN A 135 -18.90 -8.41 -26.88
CA ASN A 135 -20.33 -8.58 -26.64
C ASN A 135 -20.72 -8.43 -25.19
N TRP A 136 -19.95 -8.99 -24.25
CA TRP A 136 -20.34 -9.03 -22.85
C TRP A 136 -19.41 -8.27 -21.91
N GLY A 137 -18.27 -7.75 -22.37
CA GLY A 137 -17.32 -7.00 -21.56
C GLY A 137 -16.06 -7.80 -21.21
N ASN A 138 -15.50 -7.62 -20.03
CA ASN A 138 -14.22 -8.18 -19.64
C ASN A 138 -14.33 -8.89 -18.28
N LEU A 139 -13.58 -9.98 -18.14
CA LEU A 139 -13.49 -10.77 -16.90
C LEU A 139 -12.04 -10.96 -16.53
N LEU A 140 -11.62 -10.38 -15.42
CA LEU A 140 -10.30 -10.53 -14.83
C LEU A 140 -10.36 -11.55 -13.68
N ILE A 141 -9.45 -12.51 -13.70
CA ILE A 141 -9.36 -13.58 -12.69
C ILE A 141 -7.90 -13.70 -12.26
N GLY A 142 -7.64 -13.62 -10.96
CA GLY A 142 -6.31 -13.77 -10.38
C GLY A 142 -5.94 -12.68 -9.41
N GLN A 143 -4.65 -12.58 -9.08
CA GLN A 143 -4.11 -11.55 -8.20
C GLN A 143 -3.83 -10.28 -8.99
N TYR A 144 -4.56 -9.23 -8.66
CA TYR A 144 -4.47 -7.92 -9.32
C TYR A 144 -4.67 -6.79 -8.31
N TRP A 145 -4.39 -5.58 -8.73
CA TRP A 145 -4.64 -4.37 -7.96
C TRP A 145 -6.10 -4.29 -7.51
N SER A 146 -6.31 -3.77 -6.30
CA SER A 146 -7.65 -3.51 -5.78
C SER A 146 -8.47 -2.64 -6.74
N LEU A 147 -9.78 -2.90 -6.83
CA LEU A 147 -10.71 -2.00 -7.51
C LEU A 147 -10.99 -0.76 -6.65
N PHE A 148 -10.90 -0.89 -5.33
CA PHE A 148 -11.02 0.24 -4.42
C PHE A 148 -9.89 1.25 -4.68
N GLY A 149 -10.23 2.52 -4.91
CA GLY A 149 -9.31 3.56 -5.38
C GLY A 149 -8.87 3.36 -6.84
N TRP A 150 -9.56 2.54 -7.63
CA TRP A 150 -9.30 2.28 -9.06
C TRP A 150 -7.82 2.04 -9.39
N ARG A 151 -7.13 1.23 -8.59
CA ARG A 151 -5.70 0.94 -8.79
C ARG A 151 -5.45 0.16 -10.09
N PRO A 152 -4.36 0.44 -10.82
CA PRO A 152 -3.29 1.41 -10.54
C PRO A 152 -3.50 2.81 -11.16
N TYR A 153 -4.69 3.17 -11.61
CA TYR A 153 -4.92 4.44 -12.36
C TYR A 153 -4.67 5.70 -11.52
N TYR A 154 -4.90 5.63 -10.23
CA TYR A 154 -4.71 6.75 -9.31
C TYR A 154 -3.66 6.40 -8.26
N MET A 155 -2.46 6.90 -8.45
CA MET A 155 -1.34 6.76 -7.54
C MET A 155 -0.53 8.05 -7.55
N TYR A 156 0.01 8.44 -6.42
CA TYR A 156 0.91 9.58 -6.41
C TYR A 156 2.34 9.17 -6.78
N ASN A 157 3.07 10.10 -7.39
CA ASN A 157 4.45 9.90 -7.79
C ASN A 157 5.41 10.20 -6.63
N SER A 158 5.73 9.18 -5.86
CA SER A 158 6.72 9.19 -4.80
C SER A 158 7.69 8.03 -4.99
N LEU A 159 8.91 8.17 -4.52
CA LEU A 159 9.93 7.12 -4.54
C LEU A 159 9.75 6.08 -3.43
N GLN A 160 8.71 6.20 -2.62
CA GLN A 160 8.45 5.22 -1.56
C GLN A 160 8.34 3.81 -2.13
N ILE A 161 9.12 2.89 -1.58
CA ILE A 161 9.17 1.48 -2.01
C ILE A 161 7.84 0.77 -1.76
N VAL A 162 7.24 1.06 -0.61
CA VAL A 162 5.87 0.69 -0.28
C VAL A 162 5.06 1.96 -0.27
N SER A 163 3.80 1.93 -0.72
CA SER A 163 3.02 3.15 -0.73
C SER A 163 2.99 3.77 0.66
N GLY A 164 3.30 5.04 0.72
CA GLY A 164 3.24 5.84 1.93
C GLY A 164 1.79 6.11 2.35
N PRO A 165 1.57 6.97 3.34
CA PRO A 165 0.25 7.34 3.82
C PRO A 165 -0.70 7.75 2.69
N GLY A 166 -1.98 7.55 2.90
CA GLY A 166 -3.05 8.09 2.06
C GLY A 166 -3.40 7.29 0.82
N SER A 167 -2.76 6.14 0.56
CA SER A 167 -2.98 5.42 -0.70
C SER A 167 -3.29 3.93 -0.50
N PRO A 168 -4.48 3.44 -0.87
CA PRO A 168 -4.80 2.01 -0.85
C PRO A 168 -4.08 1.29 -1.99
N THR A 169 -2.88 0.83 -1.75
CA THR A 169 -2.03 0.16 -2.76
C THR A 169 -1.87 -1.32 -2.49
N ALA A 170 -2.96 -2.04 -2.47
CA ALA A 170 -2.94 -3.47 -2.24
C ALA A 170 -3.35 -4.24 -3.50
N TRP A 171 -2.88 -5.48 -3.61
CA TRP A 171 -3.28 -6.42 -4.64
C TRP A 171 -3.75 -7.71 -3.98
N PHE A 172 -4.88 -8.22 -4.48
CA PHE A 172 -5.57 -9.38 -3.91
C PHE A 172 -6.00 -10.36 -4.99
N PRO A 173 -6.08 -11.66 -4.68
CA PRO A 173 -6.84 -12.61 -5.49
C PRO A 173 -8.28 -12.14 -5.64
N GLN A 174 -8.76 -12.08 -6.88
CA GLN A 174 -10.09 -11.54 -7.18
C GLN A 174 -10.67 -12.10 -8.47
N ILE A 175 -11.97 -11.98 -8.59
CA ILE A 175 -12.73 -12.11 -9.82
C ILE A 175 -13.40 -10.77 -10.05
N ARG A 176 -13.07 -10.11 -11.16
CA ARG A 176 -13.60 -8.77 -11.51
C ARG A 176 -14.25 -8.84 -12.87
N TYR A 177 -15.47 -8.40 -12.94
CA TYR A 177 -16.15 -8.08 -14.19
C TYR A 177 -16.11 -6.57 -14.40
N TYR A 178 -15.83 -6.14 -15.64
CA TYR A 178 -15.89 -4.72 -15.99
C TYR A 178 -16.30 -4.50 -17.42
N ARG A 179 -16.94 -3.34 -17.68
CA ARG A 179 -17.36 -2.94 -19.01
C ARG A 179 -17.08 -1.47 -19.24
N ILE A 180 -16.55 -1.17 -20.43
CA ILE A 180 -16.26 0.19 -20.87
C ILE A 180 -17.31 0.60 -21.90
N PHE A 181 -17.94 1.73 -21.64
CA PHE A 181 -18.90 2.38 -22.52
C PHE A 181 -18.23 3.57 -23.17
N HIS A 182 -18.40 3.69 -24.48
CA HIS A 182 -17.83 4.79 -25.27
C HIS A 182 -18.94 5.76 -25.65
N PHE A 183 -18.72 7.03 -25.39
CA PHE A 183 -19.61 8.13 -25.75
C PHE A 183 -18.93 9.09 -26.73
N SER A 184 -19.66 10.08 -27.20
CA SER A 184 -19.12 11.11 -28.07
C SER A 184 -18.04 11.96 -27.39
N HIS A 185 -17.23 12.64 -28.20
CA HIS A 185 -16.22 13.60 -27.76
C HIS A 185 -15.16 13.04 -26.80
N GLY A 186 -14.73 11.77 -27.02
CA GLY A 186 -13.69 11.14 -26.23
C GLY A 186 -14.10 10.72 -24.83
N ASN A 187 -15.37 10.82 -24.48
CA ASN A 187 -15.88 10.40 -23.18
C ASN A 187 -16.01 8.87 -23.10
N LYS A 188 -15.65 8.32 -21.97
CA LYS A 188 -15.84 6.90 -21.64
C LYS A 188 -16.33 6.78 -20.20
N ALA A 189 -17.12 5.76 -19.93
CA ALA A 189 -17.41 5.32 -18.57
C ALA A 189 -17.01 3.85 -18.42
N GLU A 190 -16.38 3.52 -17.34
CA GLU A 190 -16.05 2.15 -16.96
C GLU A 190 -16.82 1.81 -15.69
N ILE A 191 -17.54 0.70 -15.70
CA ILE A 191 -18.24 0.15 -14.54
C ILE A 191 -17.58 -1.18 -14.24
N ALA A 192 -17.27 -1.43 -12.98
CA ALA A 192 -16.64 -2.65 -12.53
C ALA A 192 -17.24 -3.15 -11.22
N VAL A 193 -17.27 -4.47 -11.07
CA VAL A 193 -17.60 -5.16 -9.82
C VAL A 193 -16.56 -6.25 -9.58
N SER A 194 -16.16 -6.44 -8.33
CA SER A 194 -15.11 -7.39 -7.96
C SER A 194 -15.47 -8.10 -6.66
N ALA A 195 -15.23 -9.40 -6.62
CA ALA A 195 -15.12 -10.16 -5.39
C ALA A 195 -13.63 -10.38 -5.11
N MET A 196 -13.13 -9.77 -4.04
CA MET A 196 -11.73 -9.83 -3.62
C MET A 196 -11.58 -10.67 -2.35
N MET A 197 -10.48 -11.42 -2.28
CA MET A 197 -10.15 -12.19 -1.08
C MET A 197 -9.37 -11.31 -0.09
N PRO A 198 -9.93 -10.94 1.06
CA PRO A 198 -9.19 -10.23 2.09
C PRO A 198 -8.08 -11.11 2.71
N PRO A 199 -7.07 -10.50 3.37
CA PRO A 199 -5.86 -11.21 3.80
C PRO A 199 -6.00 -12.05 5.09
N SER A 200 -7.20 -12.31 5.59
CA SER A 200 -7.42 -12.97 6.89
C SER A 200 -8.61 -13.93 6.88
N GLU A 201 -8.57 -14.91 7.77
CA GLU A 201 -9.67 -15.86 8.00
C GLU A 201 -10.88 -15.25 8.73
N SER A 202 -10.76 -14.03 9.25
CA SER A 202 -11.85 -13.31 9.92
C SER A 202 -12.92 -12.75 8.98
N PHE A 203 -12.81 -13.04 7.71
CA PHE A 203 -13.80 -12.60 6.72
C PHE A 203 -14.71 -13.78 6.33
N ALA A 204 -16.01 -13.60 6.52
CA ALA A 204 -16.99 -14.63 6.20
C ALA A 204 -17.12 -14.91 4.71
N PHE A 205 -16.93 -13.86 3.91
CA PHE A 205 -17.09 -13.85 2.46
C PHE A 205 -16.00 -13.01 1.81
N PRO A 206 -15.79 -13.14 0.48
CA PRO A 206 -15.00 -12.17 -0.25
C PRO A 206 -15.52 -10.75 -0.01
N ALA A 207 -14.63 -9.78 0.02
CA ALA A 207 -15.04 -8.38 0.00
C ALA A 207 -15.61 -8.05 -1.39
N PHE A 208 -16.77 -7.39 -1.42
CA PHE A 208 -17.39 -6.93 -2.65
C PHE A 208 -17.00 -5.49 -2.90
N VAL A 209 -16.50 -5.21 -4.10
CA VAL A 209 -16.07 -3.87 -4.51
C VAL A 209 -16.77 -3.49 -5.78
N GLU A 210 -17.35 -2.33 -5.79
CA GLU A 210 -18.01 -1.75 -6.96
C GLU A 210 -17.36 -0.42 -7.32
N GLY A 211 -17.40 -0.06 -8.59
CA GLY A 211 -16.83 1.21 -9.01
C GLY A 211 -17.35 1.69 -10.35
N ILE A 212 -17.34 3.02 -10.48
CA ILE A 212 -17.57 3.73 -11.72
C ILE A 212 -16.45 4.73 -11.94
N LYS A 213 -15.93 4.77 -13.16
CA LYS A 213 -14.88 5.71 -13.55
C LYS A 213 -15.28 6.38 -14.87
N TRP A 214 -15.29 7.70 -14.87
CA TRP A 214 -15.46 8.50 -16.07
C TRP A 214 -14.11 9.00 -16.56
N VAL A 215 -13.91 9.03 -17.88
CA VAL A 215 -12.66 9.37 -18.54
C VAL A 215 -12.92 10.23 -19.77
N ASN A 216 -12.15 11.29 -19.97
CA ASN A 216 -12.14 12.06 -21.21
C ASN A 216 -10.77 11.97 -21.90
N THR A 217 -10.72 11.25 -23.02
CA THR A 217 -9.48 10.99 -23.76
C THR A 217 -9.05 12.15 -24.67
N ASN A 218 -9.83 13.22 -24.77
CA ASN A 218 -9.43 14.43 -25.50
C ASN A 218 -8.68 15.42 -24.60
N TRP A 219 -8.62 15.16 -23.29
CA TRP A 219 -7.94 16.01 -22.32
C TRP A 219 -6.90 15.16 -21.59
N MET A 220 -5.70 15.13 -22.17
CA MET A 220 -4.59 14.29 -21.71
C MET A 220 -3.52 15.11 -20.99
N GLY A 221 -2.96 14.60 -19.92
CA GLY A 221 -1.76 15.11 -19.25
C GLY A 221 -0.65 14.09 -19.28
N GLU A 222 0.56 14.49 -19.04
CA GLU A 222 1.64 13.57 -18.71
C GLU A 222 1.51 13.19 -17.24
N ASP A 223 1.75 11.93 -16.91
CA ASP A 223 1.63 11.41 -15.57
C ASP A 223 2.66 10.30 -15.31
N THR A 224 3.13 10.21 -14.07
CA THR A 224 3.99 9.13 -13.60
C THR A 224 3.35 8.52 -12.36
N LEU A 225 3.05 7.25 -12.44
CA LEU A 225 2.41 6.49 -11.38
C LEU A 225 3.47 5.83 -10.50
N GLY A 226 3.81 6.47 -9.37
CA GLY A 226 4.85 5.98 -8.46
C GLY A 226 6.19 5.79 -9.19
N ASN A 227 6.87 4.67 -8.95
CA ASN A 227 8.14 4.32 -9.60
C ASN A 227 7.96 3.74 -11.02
N SER A 228 6.76 3.85 -11.59
CA SER A 228 6.39 3.17 -12.83
C SER A 228 6.73 3.99 -14.07
N ALA A 229 6.27 3.48 -15.21
CA ALA A 229 6.41 4.15 -16.48
C ALA A 229 5.65 5.48 -16.48
N LYS A 230 6.26 6.47 -17.09
CA LYS A 230 5.69 7.76 -17.43
C LYS A 230 4.87 7.64 -18.71
N GLY A 231 3.77 8.33 -18.82
CA GLY A 231 3.00 8.38 -20.05
C GLY A 231 1.75 9.25 -19.99
N PRO A 232 1.11 9.44 -21.15
CA PRO A 232 -0.09 10.26 -21.22
C PRO A 232 -1.27 9.60 -20.49
N SER A 233 -1.90 10.35 -19.59
CA SER A 233 -3.06 9.96 -18.82
C SER A 233 -4.22 10.92 -19.04
N PRO A 234 -5.45 10.41 -19.26
CA PRO A 234 -6.62 11.24 -19.53
C PRO A 234 -7.19 11.84 -18.25
N LEU A 235 -7.86 13.01 -18.40
CA LEU A 235 -8.76 13.50 -17.37
C LEU A 235 -9.71 12.38 -16.94
N SER A 236 -9.76 12.11 -15.65
CA SER A 236 -10.64 11.07 -15.13
C SER A 236 -11.08 11.32 -13.68
N ILE A 237 -12.28 10.82 -13.37
CA ILE A 237 -12.85 10.81 -12.03
C ILE A 237 -13.32 9.39 -11.76
N GLY A 238 -12.89 8.81 -10.65
CA GLY A 238 -13.28 7.50 -10.16
C GLY A 238 -14.06 7.59 -8.87
N PHE A 239 -15.01 6.69 -8.70
CA PHE A 239 -15.66 6.41 -7.43
C PHE A 239 -15.67 4.90 -7.25
N SER A 240 -15.39 4.44 -6.04
CA SER A 240 -15.53 3.03 -5.69
C SER A 240 -15.94 2.88 -4.24
N ASP A 241 -16.65 1.78 -3.95
CA ASP A 241 -16.97 1.36 -2.60
C ASP A 241 -16.54 -0.08 -2.37
N VAL A 242 -16.31 -0.43 -1.12
CA VAL A 242 -16.02 -1.78 -0.68
C VAL A 242 -16.91 -2.15 0.49
N GLN A 243 -17.45 -3.35 0.44
CA GLN A 243 -18.24 -3.95 1.50
C GLN A 243 -17.52 -5.18 2.04
N THR A 244 -17.31 -5.22 3.34
CA THR A 244 -16.57 -6.27 4.03
C THR A 244 -17.42 -6.82 5.17
N ASN A 245 -17.38 -8.13 5.39
CA ASN A 245 -18.07 -8.76 6.49
C ASN A 245 -17.05 -9.50 7.37
N TYR A 246 -16.84 -8.99 8.57
CA TYR A 246 -16.03 -9.58 9.60
C TYR A 246 -16.83 -10.59 10.41
N ASN A 247 -16.30 -11.80 10.61
CA ASN A 247 -16.86 -12.75 11.51
C ASN A 247 -15.76 -13.50 12.26
N GLY A 248 -16.11 -14.06 13.39
CA GLY A 248 -15.19 -14.90 14.13
C GLY A 248 -15.78 -15.39 15.43
N SER A 249 -15.06 -16.27 16.07
CA SER A 249 -15.39 -16.76 17.40
C SER A 249 -14.21 -16.54 18.35
N PHE A 250 -14.50 -16.19 19.59
CA PHE A 250 -13.48 -15.93 20.60
C PHE A 250 -13.96 -16.36 21.99
N ILE A 251 -13.03 -16.52 22.92
CA ILE A 251 -13.30 -16.81 24.31
C ILE A 251 -12.93 -15.58 25.14
N PRO A 252 -13.90 -14.84 25.70
CA PRO A 252 -13.65 -13.53 26.33
C PRO A 252 -12.82 -13.60 27.62
N SER A 253 -12.85 -14.75 28.31
CA SER A 253 -12.02 -15.01 29.50
C SER A 253 -11.84 -16.50 29.75
N ALA A 254 -10.82 -16.87 30.50
CA ALA A 254 -10.61 -18.28 30.86
C ALA A 254 -11.86 -18.84 31.60
N GLY A 255 -12.43 -19.89 31.03
CA GLY A 255 -13.64 -20.50 31.54
C GLY A 255 -14.97 -19.93 31.03
N ALA A 256 -14.95 -18.88 30.24
CA ALA A 256 -16.13 -18.42 29.55
C ALA A 256 -16.43 -19.27 28.30
N GLY A 257 -17.70 -19.31 27.92
CA GLY A 257 -18.11 -19.96 26.66
C GLY A 257 -17.58 -19.21 25.43
N THR A 258 -17.54 -19.92 24.29
CA THR A 258 -17.21 -19.31 22.99
C THR A 258 -18.29 -18.31 22.61
N GLN A 259 -17.87 -17.09 22.28
CA GLN A 259 -18.72 -16.04 21.71
C GLN A 259 -18.40 -15.85 20.23
N THR A 260 -19.35 -15.36 19.47
CA THR A 260 -19.20 -15.07 18.04
C THR A 260 -19.56 -13.61 17.77
N PHE A 261 -18.86 -13.02 16.81
CA PHE A 261 -19.21 -11.71 16.28
C PHE A 261 -19.43 -11.79 14.78
N ASN A 262 -20.27 -10.89 14.27
CA ASN A 262 -20.49 -10.66 12.85
C ASN A 262 -20.72 -9.16 12.65
N LYS A 263 -19.91 -8.52 11.80
CA LYS A 263 -19.95 -7.08 11.56
C LYS A 263 -19.71 -6.79 10.10
N SER A 264 -20.65 -6.15 9.46
CA SER A 264 -20.47 -5.57 8.12
C SER A 264 -19.89 -4.16 8.24
N THR A 265 -18.95 -3.85 7.37
CA THR A 265 -18.31 -2.54 7.24
C THR A 265 -18.29 -2.11 5.78
N SER A 266 -18.14 -0.81 5.54
CA SER A 266 -18.02 -0.25 4.20
C SER A 266 -17.03 0.89 4.17
N ALA A 267 -16.40 1.08 3.00
CA ALA A 267 -15.55 2.22 2.72
C ALA A 267 -15.78 2.73 1.31
N TYR A 268 -15.46 4.00 1.10
CA TYR A 268 -15.67 4.74 -0.14
C TYR A 268 -14.39 5.43 -0.56
N ALA A 269 -14.13 5.49 -1.86
CA ALA A 269 -13.00 6.22 -2.44
C ALA A 269 -13.49 7.13 -3.57
N LEU A 270 -12.95 8.33 -3.61
CA LEU A 270 -13.13 9.30 -4.68
C LEU A 270 -11.76 9.68 -5.23
N ASP A 271 -11.59 9.49 -6.53
CA ASP A 271 -10.33 9.63 -7.24
C ASP A 271 -10.44 10.70 -8.33
N LEU A 272 -9.36 11.44 -8.54
CA LEU A 272 -9.25 12.47 -9.57
C LEU A 272 -7.87 12.44 -10.21
N LEU A 273 -7.84 12.47 -11.54
CA LEU A 273 -6.66 12.83 -12.32
C LEU A 273 -7.07 13.99 -13.24
N LEU A 274 -6.48 15.15 -13.00
CA LEU A 274 -6.79 16.39 -13.71
C LEU A 274 -5.56 16.96 -14.38
N PRO A 275 -5.44 16.88 -15.71
CA PRO A 275 -4.45 17.64 -16.47
C PRO A 275 -4.79 19.13 -16.41
N ILE A 276 -4.16 19.89 -15.52
CA ILE A 276 -4.36 21.33 -15.37
C ILE A 276 -3.81 22.05 -16.60
N ILE A 277 -2.63 21.66 -17.05
CA ILE A 277 -2.04 22.05 -18.33
C ILE A 277 -1.91 20.78 -19.15
N PRO A 278 -2.82 20.54 -20.11
CA PRO A 278 -2.82 19.31 -20.90
C PRO A 278 -1.71 19.28 -21.94
N ILE A 279 -1.45 18.08 -22.46
CA ILE A 279 -0.58 17.83 -23.61
C ILE A 279 -1.09 18.63 -24.81
N GLN A 280 -0.23 19.38 -25.45
CA GLN A 280 -0.53 20.17 -26.65
C GLN A 280 0.35 19.70 -27.81
N ASN A 281 -0.26 19.50 -28.98
CA ASN A 281 0.46 19.09 -30.20
C ASN A 281 1.37 17.88 -30.01
N ASP A 282 0.89 16.87 -29.29
CA ASP A 282 1.61 15.64 -28.94
C ASP A 282 2.93 15.87 -28.17
N ASN A 283 3.12 17.06 -27.60
CA ASN A 283 4.29 17.38 -26.78
C ASN A 283 3.95 17.18 -25.29
N PRO A 284 4.53 16.19 -24.61
CA PRO A 284 4.31 15.95 -23.19
C PRO A 284 4.99 16.98 -22.27
N GLY A 285 5.93 17.76 -22.79
CA GLY A 285 6.60 18.82 -22.03
C GLY A 285 5.70 20.02 -21.78
N ASN A 286 5.97 20.74 -20.71
CA ASN A 286 5.19 21.88 -20.25
C ASN A 286 3.75 21.51 -19.84
N THR A 287 3.57 20.33 -19.28
CA THR A 287 2.28 19.86 -18.75
C THR A 287 2.27 19.89 -17.23
N LEU A 288 1.07 20.04 -16.67
CA LEU A 288 0.85 20.05 -15.22
C LEU A 288 -0.35 19.15 -14.92
N THR A 289 -0.12 18.10 -14.15
CA THR A 289 -1.15 17.12 -13.78
C THR A 289 -1.33 17.05 -12.26
N LEU A 290 -2.57 17.07 -11.82
CA LEU A 290 -2.96 16.82 -10.44
C LEU A 290 -3.56 15.41 -10.34
N ALA A 291 -3.01 14.59 -9.45
CA ALA A 291 -3.62 13.35 -8.99
C ALA A 291 -4.07 13.52 -7.54
N ALA A 292 -5.28 13.08 -7.21
CA ALA A 292 -5.84 13.18 -5.88
C ALA A 292 -6.74 12.00 -5.56
N GLU A 293 -6.79 11.66 -4.29
CA GLU A 293 -7.73 10.65 -3.77
C GLU A 293 -8.16 11.04 -2.35
N PHE A 294 -9.38 10.71 -2.04
CA PHE A 294 -9.92 10.75 -0.69
C PHE A 294 -10.67 9.45 -0.42
N THR A 295 -10.42 8.84 0.74
CA THR A 295 -11.19 7.68 1.20
C THR A 295 -11.80 7.93 2.57
N TYR A 296 -12.92 7.28 2.83
CA TYR A 296 -13.59 7.26 4.12
C TYR A 296 -14.24 5.90 4.33
N GLY A 297 -13.99 5.28 5.48
CA GLY A 297 -14.57 3.97 5.75
C GLY A 297 -14.39 3.46 7.16
N GLN A 298 -14.81 2.22 7.35
CA GLN A 298 -14.74 1.49 8.62
C GLN A 298 -14.10 0.12 8.42
N GLY A 299 -13.08 -0.19 9.23
CA GLY A 299 -12.46 -1.51 9.20
C GLY A 299 -11.79 -1.85 7.86
N ASP A 300 -11.30 -0.86 7.16
CA ASP A 300 -10.76 -0.97 5.80
C ASP A 300 -9.23 -0.81 5.72
N ALA A 301 -8.55 -0.75 6.86
CA ALA A 301 -7.09 -0.62 6.91
C ALA A 301 -6.35 -1.74 6.16
N TRP A 302 -6.96 -2.91 5.95
CA TRP A 302 -6.40 -4.01 5.17
C TRP A 302 -6.18 -3.68 3.68
N LEU A 303 -6.82 -2.63 3.18
CA LEU A 303 -6.63 -2.10 1.82
C LEU A 303 -5.37 -1.26 1.69
N PHE A 304 -4.81 -0.83 2.83
CA PHE A 304 -3.62 0.02 2.91
C PHE A 304 -2.46 -0.81 3.43
N PRO A 305 -1.39 -0.98 2.66
CA PRO A 305 -0.24 -1.76 3.12
C PRO A 305 0.30 -1.22 4.44
N ASN A 306 0.42 -2.12 5.41
CA ASN A 306 1.04 -1.85 6.71
C ASN A 306 0.35 -0.79 7.60
N LEU A 307 -0.86 -0.37 7.27
CA LEU A 307 -1.61 0.58 8.08
C LEU A 307 -2.21 -0.12 9.30
N THR A 308 -1.55 -0.02 10.44
CA THR A 308 -1.96 -0.70 11.68
C THR A 308 -2.45 0.24 12.77
N PHE A 309 -2.19 1.53 12.65
CA PHE A 309 -2.43 2.54 13.69
C PHE A 309 -1.84 2.16 15.07
N GLY A 310 -0.87 1.26 15.11
CA GLY A 310 -0.33 0.74 16.37
C GLY A 310 -1.30 -0.16 17.14
N LEU A 311 -2.45 -0.51 16.56
CA LEU A 311 -3.42 -1.40 17.21
C LEU A 311 -2.96 -2.86 17.28
N GLY A 312 -1.91 -3.21 16.56
CA GLY A 312 -1.41 -4.58 16.50
C GLY A 312 -2.41 -5.57 15.88
N SER A 313 -1.98 -6.79 15.65
CA SER A 313 -2.92 -7.89 15.46
C SER A 313 -3.41 -8.32 16.83
N TYR A 314 -4.69 -8.27 17.09
CA TYR A 314 -5.30 -8.88 18.25
C TYR A 314 -5.23 -10.40 18.13
N ALA A 315 -4.01 -10.92 18.18
CA ALA A 315 -3.74 -12.29 18.48
C ALA A 315 -3.80 -12.41 20.01
N GLY A 316 -4.94 -12.74 20.55
CA GLY A 316 -5.03 -13.07 21.95
C GLY A 316 -4.10 -14.23 22.25
N THR A 317 -2.94 -13.94 22.85
CA THR A 317 -2.17 -14.99 23.51
C THR A 317 -2.93 -15.39 24.75
N ALA A 318 -3.40 -16.63 24.78
CA ALA A 318 -3.95 -17.23 25.99
C ALA A 318 -2.94 -17.08 27.12
N GLY A 319 -3.21 -16.20 28.08
CA GLY A 319 -2.33 -15.99 29.25
C GLY A 319 -2.41 -14.62 29.89
N ALA A 320 -2.79 -13.58 29.20
CA ALA A 320 -3.09 -12.29 29.82
C ALA A 320 -4.60 -12.20 30.06
N SER A 321 -4.99 -12.09 31.30
CA SER A 321 -6.38 -12.07 31.76
C SER A 321 -7.25 -11.14 30.89
N GLY A 322 -8.17 -11.71 30.14
CA GLY A 322 -9.27 -10.99 29.49
C GLY A 322 -9.10 -10.70 28.00
N ILE A 323 -8.08 -11.23 27.32
CA ILE A 323 -7.92 -11.07 25.87
C ILE A 323 -8.22 -12.39 25.17
N PRO A 324 -9.08 -12.38 24.12
CA PRO A 324 -9.36 -13.59 23.36
C PRO A 324 -8.10 -14.15 22.70
N SER A 325 -7.90 -15.46 22.83
CA SER A 325 -6.84 -16.16 22.11
C SER A 325 -7.29 -16.43 20.68
N GLY A 326 -6.75 -15.70 19.74
CA GLY A 326 -6.96 -15.94 18.32
C GLY A 326 -6.88 -14.64 17.52
N GLY A 327 -5.86 -14.49 16.71
CA GLY A 327 -5.64 -13.32 15.84
C GLY A 327 -6.63 -13.25 14.70
N LEU A 328 -7.90 -13.03 15.01
CA LEU A 328 -8.98 -13.07 14.03
C LEU A 328 -9.13 -11.76 13.25
N ILE A 329 -8.70 -10.63 13.83
CA ILE A 329 -8.87 -9.33 13.18
C ILE A 329 -7.50 -8.84 12.72
N PRO A 330 -7.32 -8.56 11.43
CA PRO A 330 -6.06 -7.98 10.94
C PRO A 330 -5.77 -6.65 11.63
N ALA A 331 -4.51 -6.38 11.90
CA ALA A 331 -4.06 -5.16 12.55
C ALA A 331 -4.64 -3.91 11.86
N GLY A 332 -5.06 -2.94 12.65
CA GLY A 332 -5.59 -1.67 12.16
C GLY A 332 -7.05 -1.65 11.75
N ASN A 333 -7.72 -2.78 11.62
CA ASN A 333 -9.12 -2.79 11.17
C ASN A 333 -10.14 -2.52 12.27
N GLY A 334 -9.74 -2.67 13.53
CA GLY A 334 -10.59 -2.46 14.69
C GLY A 334 -10.17 -3.34 15.86
N ILE A 335 -11.03 -3.40 16.87
CA ILE A 335 -10.79 -4.15 18.10
C ILE A 335 -12.04 -4.94 18.52
N LEU A 336 -11.84 -5.99 19.31
CA LEU A 336 -12.92 -6.63 20.07
C LEU A 336 -13.09 -5.91 21.40
N GLN A 337 -14.28 -5.40 21.65
CA GLN A 337 -14.65 -4.74 22.89
C GLN A 337 -15.81 -5.52 23.54
N GLY A 338 -15.49 -6.28 24.58
CA GLY A 338 -16.45 -7.23 25.14
C GLY A 338 -16.74 -8.36 24.14
N ASP A 339 -17.98 -8.42 23.67
CA ASP A 339 -18.51 -9.39 22.69
C ASP A 339 -18.76 -8.77 21.30
N GLU A 340 -18.41 -7.49 21.12
CA GLU A 340 -18.63 -6.76 19.88
C GLU A 340 -17.30 -6.42 19.18
N PHE A 341 -17.27 -6.56 17.85
CA PHE A 341 -16.23 -5.97 17.02
C PHE A 341 -16.53 -4.50 16.74
N VAL A 342 -15.63 -3.64 17.20
CA VAL A 342 -15.68 -2.19 16.95
C VAL A 342 -14.66 -1.85 15.86
N PRO A 343 -15.11 -1.52 14.65
CA PRO A 343 -14.20 -1.17 13.55
C PRO A 343 -13.52 0.17 13.80
N LEU A 344 -12.33 0.31 13.22
CA LEU A 344 -11.66 1.60 13.12
C LEU A 344 -12.33 2.44 12.04
N ASP A 345 -12.64 3.70 12.34
CA ASP A 345 -13.06 4.70 11.38
C ASP A 345 -11.82 5.34 10.76
N LEU A 346 -11.66 5.21 9.45
CA LEU A 346 -10.48 5.61 8.69
C LEU A 346 -10.83 6.67 7.66
N GLU A 347 -10.04 7.73 7.63
CA GLU A 347 -9.99 8.71 6.54
C GLU A 347 -8.60 8.72 5.95
N THR A 348 -8.49 8.68 4.63
CA THR A 348 -7.19 8.85 3.97
C THR A 348 -7.30 9.83 2.81
N PHE A 349 -6.19 10.45 2.48
CA PHE A 349 -6.13 11.36 1.34
C PHE A 349 -4.73 11.45 0.77
N TYR A 350 -4.65 11.78 -0.52
CA TYR A 350 -3.46 12.37 -1.08
C TYR A 350 -3.78 13.43 -2.14
N LEU A 351 -2.83 14.34 -2.29
CA LEU A 351 -2.76 15.32 -3.37
C LEU A 351 -1.35 15.26 -3.95
N ASN A 352 -1.22 15.12 -5.25
CA ASN A 352 0.06 15.09 -5.94
C ASN A 352 0.03 15.92 -7.21
N LEU A 353 0.88 16.94 -7.28
CA LEU A 353 1.03 17.82 -8.41
C LEU A 353 2.33 17.50 -9.12
N GLN A 354 2.28 17.23 -10.42
CA GLN A 354 3.41 16.86 -11.26
C GLN A 354 3.54 17.86 -12.41
N TYR A 355 4.70 18.52 -12.50
CA TYR A 355 5.04 19.42 -13.62
C TYR A 355 6.17 18.84 -14.44
N TYR A 356 5.93 18.70 -15.73
CA TYR A 356 6.87 18.17 -16.72
C TYR A 356 7.49 19.30 -17.51
N PHE A 357 8.83 19.37 -17.50
CA PHE A 357 9.58 20.45 -18.16
C PHE A 357 9.52 20.36 -19.69
N PRO A 358 9.82 21.49 -20.40
CA PRO A 358 9.73 21.55 -21.87
C PRO A 358 10.74 20.69 -22.62
N ASP A 359 11.63 19.99 -21.96
CA ASP A 359 12.64 19.08 -22.51
C ASP A 359 12.07 17.74 -23.00
N GLN A 360 10.87 17.75 -23.56
CA GLN A 360 10.10 16.58 -23.95
C GLN A 360 9.68 15.72 -22.74
N ALA A 361 9.43 16.36 -21.61
CA ALA A 361 9.11 15.73 -20.34
C ALA A 361 10.18 14.75 -19.83
N LYS A 362 11.45 14.91 -20.23
CA LYS A 362 12.55 14.10 -19.66
C LYS A 362 12.77 14.41 -18.20
N THR A 363 12.52 15.64 -17.79
CA THR A 363 12.62 16.10 -16.41
C THR A 363 11.24 16.46 -15.89
N TRP A 364 10.95 16.10 -14.66
CA TRP A 364 9.73 16.54 -13.98
C TRP A 364 9.96 16.68 -12.49
N ILE A 365 9.13 17.52 -11.87
CA ILE A 365 9.05 17.71 -10.42
C ILE A 365 7.66 17.30 -9.94
N SER A 366 7.61 16.61 -8.81
CA SER A 366 6.38 16.27 -8.14
C SER A 366 6.37 16.81 -6.72
N VAL A 367 5.24 17.33 -6.31
CA VAL A 367 5.00 17.76 -4.92
C VAL A 367 3.78 17.01 -4.42
N GLY A 368 3.89 16.35 -3.28
CA GLY A 368 2.82 15.56 -2.73
C GLY A 368 2.57 15.82 -1.25
N PHE A 369 1.30 15.66 -0.89
CA PHE A 369 0.83 15.65 0.49
C PHE A 369 -0.18 14.53 0.67
N ALA A 370 0.04 13.68 1.66
CA ALA A 370 -0.77 12.50 1.90
C ALA A 370 -0.95 12.24 3.39
N GLY A 371 -2.01 11.53 3.78
CA GLY A 371 -2.24 11.23 5.18
C GLY A 371 -3.29 10.17 5.44
N ASP A 372 -3.15 9.55 6.61
CA ASP A 372 -4.08 8.59 7.22
C ASP A 372 -4.54 9.13 8.57
N ILE A 373 -5.83 9.06 8.84
CA ILE A 373 -6.45 9.57 10.07
C ILE A 373 -7.40 8.50 10.61
N GLY A 374 -7.11 8.01 11.83
CA GLY A 374 -8.03 7.16 12.58
C GLY A 374 -8.92 8.02 13.47
N THR A 375 -10.16 8.28 13.06
CA THR A 375 -11.01 9.29 13.72
C THR A 375 -11.55 8.83 15.07
N ASN A 376 -11.75 7.52 15.27
CA ASN A 376 -12.18 6.94 16.55
C ASN A 376 -11.05 6.25 17.33
N ILE A 377 -9.81 6.34 16.88
CA ILE A 377 -8.66 5.62 17.46
C ILE A 377 -8.44 5.95 18.94
N GLN A 378 -8.69 7.19 19.38
CA GLN A 378 -8.55 7.58 20.76
C GLN A 378 -9.56 6.83 21.66
N SER A 379 -10.79 6.66 21.20
CA SER A 379 -11.81 5.89 21.89
C SER A 379 -11.43 4.41 21.98
N LEU A 380 -10.97 3.85 20.86
CA LEU A 380 -10.49 2.46 20.80
C LEU A 380 -9.31 2.24 21.76
N ALA A 381 -8.31 3.12 21.71
CA ALA A 381 -7.16 3.06 22.59
C ALA A 381 -7.53 3.11 24.08
N ASN A 382 -8.45 4.00 24.44
CA ASN A 382 -8.92 4.14 25.83
C ASN A 382 -9.67 2.89 26.31
N SER A 383 -10.42 2.23 25.44
CA SER A 383 -11.20 1.04 25.80
C SER A 383 -10.33 -0.19 26.09
N ILE A 384 -9.19 -0.28 25.45
CA ILE A 384 -8.25 -1.40 25.60
C ILE A 384 -7.41 -1.24 26.89
N GLY A 385 -7.21 0.00 27.32
CA GLY A 385 -6.35 0.35 28.45
C GLY A 385 -4.84 0.22 28.15
N PRO A 386 -4.00 0.81 28.98
CA PRO A 386 -2.57 0.94 28.71
C PRO A 386 -1.79 -0.38 28.69
N LYS A 387 -2.40 -1.49 29.07
CA LYS A 387 -1.74 -2.80 29.23
C LYS A 387 -1.83 -3.70 27.99
N THR A 388 -2.67 -3.35 27.01
CA THR A 388 -3.04 -4.28 25.92
C THR A 388 -2.50 -3.83 24.56
N LEU A 389 -2.00 -2.64 24.47
CA LEU A 389 -1.48 -2.07 23.23
C LEU A 389 -0.03 -2.49 22.98
N GLY A 390 0.15 -3.40 22.06
CA GLY A 390 1.46 -3.81 21.55
C GLY A 390 2.12 -4.92 22.36
N GLY A 391 2.28 -6.04 21.72
CA GLY A 391 2.85 -7.25 22.25
C GLY A 391 4.09 -7.08 23.11
N GLY A 392 4.03 -7.65 24.29
CA GLY A 392 5.17 -7.99 25.11
C GLY A 392 5.71 -6.87 25.99
N VAL A 393 5.06 -6.81 27.12
CA VAL A 393 5.63 -6.67 28.46
C VAL A 393 6.94 -5.93 28.62
N SER A 394 6.90 -4.78 29.23
CA SER A 394 7.77 -4.51 30.37
C SER A 394 7.20 -3.37 31.21
N SER A 395 7.17 -3.56 32.51
CA SER A 395 6.82 -2.57 33.51
C SER A 395 7.73 -1.31 33.52
N ASN A 396 8.64 -1.22 32.56
CA ASN A 396 9.73 -0.25 32.51
C ASN A 396 9.59 0.85 31.44
N GLY A 397 8.38 1.30 31.13
CA GLY A 397 8.24 2.54 30.36
C GLY A 397 8.23 2.41 28.84
N LEU A 398 8.47 1.25 28.24
CA LEU A 398 8.42 1.01 26.79
C LEU A 398 7.03 1.26 26.18
N TYR A 399 5.97 1.10 26.95
CA TYR A 399 4.58 1.30 26.49
C TYR A 399 4.24 2.73 26.06
N LYS A 400 5.01 3.69 26.51
CA LYS A 400 4.75 5.09 26.14
C LYS A 400 4.99 5.37 24.66
N TYR A 401 5.69 4.47 23.98
CA TYR A 401 6.16 4.61 22.60
C TYR A 401 5.50 3.64 21.60
N LEU A 402 4.73 2.67 22.12
CA LEU A 402 3.90 1.77 21.30
C LEU A 402 2.43 2.22 21.32
N ALA A 403 2.15 3.44 21.73
CA ALA A 403 0.82 4.00 21.71
C ALA A 403 0.29 4.02 20.28
N PRO A 404 -1.01 3.79 20.07
CA PRO A 404 -1.62 4.01 18.78
C PRO A 404 -1.41 5.44 18.32
N TRP A 405 -1.31 5.64 17.02
CA TRP A 405 -1.32 6.97 16.45
C TRP A 405 -2.68 7.29 15.84
N SER A 406 -3.08 8.57 15.89
CA SER A 406 -4.36 9.02 15.36
C SER A 406 -4.23 9.62 13.96
N ARG A 407 -3.04 10.08 13.60
CA ARG A 407 -2.78 10.68 12.29
C ARG A 407 -1.34 10.44 11.88
N ASN A 408 -1.15 10.11 10.61
CA ASN A 408 0.15 10.05 9.98
C ASN A 408 0.09 10.82 8.66
N THR A 409 1.04 11.72 8.41
CA THR A 409 1.09 12.51 7.18
C THR A 409 2.47 12.42 6.57
N TYR A 410 2.51 12.51 5.25
CA TYR A 410 3.72 12.57 4.45
C TYR A 410 3.65 13.72 3.48
N THR A 411 4.66 14.58 3.48
CA THR A 411 4.83 15.66 2.51
C THR A 411 6.15 15.46 1.81
N PHE A 412 6.17 15.53 0.49
CA PHE A 412 7.38 15.29 -0.28
C PHE A 412 7.51 16.20 -1.51
N VAL A 413 8.73 16.32 -1.96
CA VAL A 413 9.10 16.88 -3.26
C VAL A 413 10.07 15.91 -3.90
N ASN A 414 9.80 15.50 -5.14
CA ASN A 414 10.76 14.74 -5.92
C ASN A 414 11.10 15.41 -7.25
N LEU A 415 12.32 15.16 -7.73
CA LEU A 415 12.81 15.56 -9.03
C LEU A 415 13.31 14.31 -9.75
N SER A 416 12.77 14.04 -10.91
CA SER A 416 13.14 12.88 -11.72
C SER A 416 13.65 13.32 -13.10
N HIS A 417 14.62 12.58 -13.63
CA HIS A 417 15.19 12.83 -14.93
C HIS A 417 15.48 11.51 -15.67
N ASP A 418 14.97 11.40 -16.89
CA ASP A 418 15.28 10.29 -17.80
C ASP A 418 16.58 10.60 -18.57
N LEU A 419 17.70 10.02 -18.14
CA LEU A 419 18.98 10.14 -18.84
C LEU A 419 18.91 9.54 -20.24
N THR A 420 18.20 8.43 -20.36
CA THR A 420 17.85 7.75 -21.61
C THR A 420 16.43 7.19 -21.46
N PRO A 421 15.79 6.69 -22.52
CA PRO A 421 14.50 6.00 -22.38
C PRO A 421 14.53 4.78 -21.44
N ALA A 422 15.72 4.25 -21.17
CA ALA A 422 15.89 3.07 -20.31
C ALA A 422 16.50 3.41 -18.93
N VAL A 423 17.03 4.62 -18.71
CA VAL A 423 17.72 4.97 -17.45
C VAL A 423 17.14 6.23 -16.87
N ARG A 424 16.67 6.13 -15.63
CA ARG A 424 16.14 7.24 -14.83
C ARG A 424 16.94 7.40 -13.55
N VAL A 425 17.10 8.65 -13.14
CA VAL A 425 17.53 9.03 -11.80
C VAL A 425 16.46 9.92 -11.16
N SER A 426 16.18 9.66 -9.89
CA SER A 426 15.19 10.43 -9.15
C SER A 426 15.72 10.77 -7.76
N LEU A 427 15.36 11.96 -7.28
CA LEU A 427 15.70 12.46 -5.95
C LEU A 427 14.40 12.85 -5.25
N GLU A 428 14.20 12.42 -4.02
CA GLU A 428 13.04 12.79 -3.20
C GLU A 428 13.50 13.25 -1.82
N VAL A 429 12.87 14.31 -1.32
CA VAL A 429 12.95 14.72 0.08
C VAL A 429 11.55 14.79 0.62
N GLY A 430 11.33 14.20 1.78
CA GLY A 430 10.02 14.17 2.42
C GLY A 430 10.07 14.24 3.93
N SER A 431 8.93 14.54 4.52
CA SER A 431 8.73 14.64 5.96
C SER A 431 7.54 13.82 6.38
N TYR A 432 7.75 12.89 7.30
CA TYR A 432 6.72 12.18 8.02
C TYR A 432 6.38 12.90 9.32
N ASN A 433 5.09 13.00 9.65
CA ASN A 433 4.63 13.54 10.92
C ASN A 433 3.52 12.65 11.47
N THR A 434 3.76 12.06 12.63
CA THR A 434 2.86 11.11 13.29
C THR A 434 2.37 11.70 14.61
N LEU A 435 1.05 11.80 14.77
CA LEU A 435 0.41 12.21 16.03
C LEU A 435 -0.08 10.97 16.77
N TYR A 436 0.48 10.70 17.92
CA TYR A 436 0.09 9.60 18.80
C TYR A 436 -1.10 9.96 19.69
N THR A 437 -1.86 8.95 20.11
CA THR A 437 -3.01 9.13 21.04
C THR A 437 -2.61 9.69 22.41
N THR A 438 -1.33 9.62 22.75
CA THR A 438 -0.73 10.27 23.93
C THR A 438 -0.54 11.78 23.79
N GLY A 439 -0.82 12.36 22.62
CA GLY A 439 -0.57 13.77 22.30
C GLY A 439 0.88 14.06 21.87
N ILE A 440 1.74 13.05 21.80
CA ILE A 440 3.11 13.19 21.29
C ILE A 440 3.08 13.26 19.77
N THR A 441 3.83 14.18 19.20
CA THR A 441 4.11 14.24 17.76
C THR A 441 5.54 13.79 17.51
N ALA A 442 5.71 12.87 16.57
CA ALA A 442 7.00 12.44 16.06
C ALA A 442 7.17 12.89 14.61
N ALA A 443 8.38 13.21 14.23
CA ALA A 443 8.73 13.59 12.87
C ALA A 443 9.98 12.87 12.40
N ASP A 444 10.01 12.54 11.10
CA ASP A 444 11.20 12.06 10.42
C ASP A 444 11.37 12.78 9.08
N GLN A 445 12.62 13.09 8.74
CA GLN A 445 13.00 13.66 7.45
C GLN A 445 13.71 12.59 6.65
N ARG A 446 13.15 12.25 5.49
CA ARG A 446 13.70 11.25 4.58
C ARG A 446 14.24 11.89 3.33
N ALA A 447 15.42 11.46 2.89
CA ALA A 447 15.96 11.77 1.58
C ALA A 447 16.24 10.46 0.84
N MET A 448 15.80 10.38 -0.41
CA MET A 448 16.00 9.20 -1.26
C MET A 448 16.62 9.61 -2.59
N MET A 449 17.47 8.73 -3.11
CA MET A 449 17.94 8.78 -4.49
C MET A 449 17.76 7.40 -5.09
N SER A 450 17.03 7.32 -6.20
CA SER A 450 16.72 6.07 -6.89
C SER A 450 17.27 6.08 -8.30
N TRP A 451 17.88 4.97 -8.68
CA TRP A 451 18.37 4.69 -10.03
C TRP A 451 17.56 3.55 -10.62
N PHE A 452 17.03 3.77 -11.84
CA PHE A 452 16.23 2.77 -12.55
C PHE A 452 16.88 2.42 -13.88
N TYR A 453 16.87 1.13 -14.21
CA TYR A 453 17.13 0.63 -15.54
C TYR A 453 15.92 -0.18 -16.01
N PHE A 454 15.17 0.37 -16.96
CA PHE A 454 13.98 -0.27 -17.55
C PHE A 454 14.35 -1.13 -18.76
N PHE A 455 13.72 -2.27 -18.91
CA PHE A 455 13.92 -3.19 -20.04
C PHE A 455 12.63 -3.85 -20.50
#